data_34347161ae16fdd23bab248ee80c5927
#
_entry.id   34347161ae16fdd23bab248ee80c5927
#
_cell.length_a   1.000
_cell.length_b   1.000
_cell.length_c   1.000
_cell.angle_alpha   90.00
_cell.angle_beta   90.00
_cell.angle_gamma   90.00
#
_symmetry.space_group_name_H-M   'P 1'
#
loop_
_entity.id
_entity.type
_entity.pdbx_description
1 polymer ?
#
loop_
_entity_poly.entity_id
_entity_poly.type
_entity_poly.pdbx_seq_one_letter_code
_entity_poly.pdbx_strand_id
1 'polypeptide(L)'
;MGGFLVRFPRMRIEMGFYSLIFRHRFKAPAYALLPFWLAMEFLYGSVSGTSSPVAHWAHVGGFLFGMGAAYGIMRSGLEQKASEAIESKIGWSADPDILRASEALEKSNFDEAAAILQNHLRQKPSSVDAFEILQQVHWRRGDMRAYLEVTAQLCQLHLRAQDTEAAWSDFEAYRNAGGDKLPASVWLDIARMLETQQNFERAASEYEQLAEFHPNEKQAILALLGAGRLCLKKLNRPEDALRHYRAAAAWPLPHLDWESNIQAGIREAEQALGKTPTTATPTRV
;
A
#
# COMPACT_ATOMS: atom_id res chain seq x y z
N MET A 1 -13.22 -21.30 20.54
CA MET A 1 -14.63 -20.87 20.63
C MET A 1 -15.03 -20.48 22.05
N GLY A 2 -14.76 -21.27 23.14
CA GLY A 2 -15.12 -20.93 24.51
C GLY A 2 -14.55 -19.58 24.98
N GLY A 3 -13.28 -19.29 24.72
CA GLY A 3 -12.70 -18.01 25.07
C GLY A 3 -13.33 -16.82 24.34
N PHE A 4 -13.75 -17.00 23.08
CA PHE A 4 -14.48 -15.98 22.34
C PHE A 4 -15.84 -15.66 22.96
N LEU A 5 -16.55 -16.66 23.44
CA LEU A 5 -17.84 -16.48 24.15
C LEU A 5 -17.68 -15.61 25.40
N VAL A 6 -16.62 -15.84 26.18
CA VAL A 6 -16.34 -15.04 27.39
C VAL A 6 -16.01 -13.59 27.06
N ARG A 7 -15.21 -13.38 26.00
CA ARG A 7 -14.70 -12.05 25.66
C ARG A 7 -15.70 -11.21 24.87
N PHE A 8 -16.44 -11.82 23.95
CA PHE A 8 -17.31 -11.15 22.99
C PHE A 8 -18.73 -11.74 22.93
N PRO A 9 -19.45 -11.84 24.07
CA PRO A 9 -20.74 -12.55 24.12
C PRO A 9 -21.81 -11.95 23.22
N ARG A 10 -21.79 -10.63 23.00
CA ARG A 10 -22.78 -9.90 22.19
C ARG A 10 -22.41 -9.74 20.73
N MET A 11 -21.21 -10.17 20.32
CA MET A 11 -20.81 -10.09 18.92
C MET A 11 -21.72 -10.98 18.06
N ARG A 12 -22.15 -10.46 16.92
CA ARG A 12 -22.99 -11.19 15.97
C ARG A 12 -22.09 -11.99 15.03
N ILE A 13 -22.30 -13.30 15.00
CA ILE A 13 -21.62 -14.23 14.11
C ILE A 13 -22.50 -14.43 12.88
N GLU A 14 -21.96 -14.20 11.69
CA GLU A 14 -22.66 -14.47 10.44
C GLU A 14 -22.49 -15.95 10.05
N MET A 15 -23.61 -16.63 9.90
CA MET A 15 -23.68 -18.03 9.49
C MET A 15 -24.28 -18.13 8.10
N GLY A 16 -23.62 -18.88 7.21
CA GLY A 16 -24.14 -19.22 5.91
C GLY A 16 -24.62 -20.65 5.85
N PHE A 17 -25.87 -20.86 5.51
CA PHE A 17 -26.37 -22.19 5.20
C PHE A 17 -26.46 -22.33 3.68
N TYR A 18 -25.71 -23.30 3.12
CA TYR A 18 -25.67 -23.56 1.71
C TYR A 18 -26.32 -24.92 1.43
N SER A 19 -27.48 -24.90 0.83
CA SER A 19 -28.14 -26.06 0.25
C SER A 19 -28.26 -25.87 -1.26
N LEU A 20 -28.43 -26.95 -2.02
CA LEU A 20 -28.53 -26.91 -3.49
C LEU A 20 -29.62 -25.94 -3.99
N ILE A 21 -30.62 -25.63 -3.17
CA ILE A 21 -31.81 -24.83 -3.54
C ILE A 21 -31.90 -23.50 -2.80
N PHE A 22 -31.29 -23.37 -1.61
CA PHE A 22 -31.40 -22.16 -0.78
C PHE A 22 -30.05 -21.68 -0.25
N ARG A 23 -29.77 -20.39 -0.48
CA ARG A 23 -28.62 -19.68 0.07
C ARG A 23 -29.13 -18.67 1.09
N HIS A 24 -29.07 -19.05 2.37
CA HIS A 24 -29.51 -18.17 3.44
C HIS A 24 -28.35 -17.79 4.36
N ARG A 25 -28.26 -16.49 4.68
CA ARG A 25 -27.33 -15.96 5.65
C ARG A 25 -28.12 -15.39 6.81
N PHE A 26 -27.77 -15.77 8.03
CA PHE A 26 -28.35 -15.18 9.22
C PHE A 26 -27.27 -14.77 10.22
N LYS A 27 -27.55 -13.79 11.04
CA LYS A 27 -26.65 -13.27 12.06
C LYS A 27 -27.22 -13.63 13.44
N ALA A 28 -26.45 -14.39 14.23
CA ALA A 28 -26.82 -14.74 15.57
C ALA A 28 -25.77 -14.22 16.57
N PRO A 29 -26.17 -13.79 17.78
CA PRO A 29 -25.23 -13.38 18.81
C PRO A 29 -24.46 -14.59 19.36
N ALA A 30 -23.18 -14.37 19.70
CA ALA A 30 -22.29 -15.43 20.17
C ALA A 30 -22.83 -16.16 21.42
N TYR A 31 -23.48 -15.43 22.33
CA TYR A 31 -24.06 -16.01 23.54
C TYR A 31 -25.19 -17.01 23.27
N ALA A 32 -25.84 -16.97 22.13
CA ALA A 32 -26.88 -17.92 21.75
C ALA A 32 -26.33 -19.05 20.90
N LEU A 33 -25.50 -18.70 19.88
CA LEU A 33 -24.98 -19.62 18.88
C LEU A 33 -23.99 -20.63 19.49
N LEU A 34 -23.02 -20.15 20.27
CA LEU A 34 -21.93 -21.01 20.75
C LEU A 34 -22.37 -22.01 21.82
N PRO A 35 -23.24 -21.66 22.82
CA PRO A 35 -23.80 -22.65 23.71
C PRO A 35 -24.71 -23.66 23.01
N PHE A 36 -25.50 -23.22 22.03
CA PHE A 36 -26.30 -24.12 21.20
C PHE A 36 -25.42 -25.14 20.45
N TRP A 37 -24.36 -24.67 19.83
CA TRP A 37 -23.38 -25.54 19.16
C TRP A 37 -22.74 -26.54 20.16
N LEU A 38 -22.36 -26.08 21.36
CA LEU A 38 -21.78 -26.92 22.38
C LEU A 38 -22.80 -28.01 22.86
N ALA A 39 -24.06 -27.64 23.01
CA ALA A 39 -25.12 -28.60 23.37
C ALA A 39 -25.28 -29.67 22.27
N MET A 40 -25.22 -29.29 21.02
CA MET A 40 -25.27 -30.27 19.91
C MET A 40 -24.06 -31.20 19.91
N GLU A 41 -22.84 -30.68 20.14
CA GLU A 41 -21.63 -31.50 20.26
C GLU A 41 -21.73 -32.50 21.41
N PHE A 42 -22.26 -32.06 22.55
CA PHE A 42 -22.49 -32.92 23.70
C PHE A 42 -23.52 -34.03 23.40
N LEU A 43 -24.64 -33.68 22.76
CA LEU A 43 -25.66 -34.66 22.37
C LEU A 43 -25.12 -35.68 21.37
N TYR A 44 -24.41 -35.22 20.31
CA TYR A 44 -23.81 -36.12 19.34
C TYR A 44 -22.73 -37.02 19.96
N GLY A 45 -21.89 -36.49 20.84
CA GLY A 45 -20.90 -37.26 21.56
C GLY A 45 -21.51 -38.32 22.46
N SER A 46 -22.73 -38.08 23.01
CA SER A 46 -23.45 -39.00 23.90
C SER A 46 -24.19 -40.11 23.11
N VAL A 47 -24.65 -39.82 21.90
CA VAL A 47 -25.47 -40.76 21.08
C VAL A 47 -24.62 -41.60 20.12
N SER A 48 -23.52 -41.03 19.59
CA SER A 48 -22.75 -41.66 18.50
C SER A 48 -21.84 -42.83 18.92
N GLY A 49 -21.69 -43.12 20.19
CA GLY A 49 -20.85 -44.22 20.67
C GLY A 49 -19.37 -44.13 20.24
N THR A 50 -18.62 -45.25 20.37
CA THR A 50 -17.17 -45.29 20.09
C THR A 50 -16.80 -45.34 18.59
N SER A 51 -17.79 -45.32 17.70
CA SER A 51 -17.60 -45.57 16.26
C SER A 51 -17.48 -44.26 15.43
N SER A 52 -17.61 -43.06 16.05
CA SER A 52 -17.53 -41.81 15.32
C SER A 52 -16.08 -41.34 15.17
N PRO A 53 -15.62 -41.02 13.91
CA PRO A 53 -14.28 -40.47 13.68
C PRO A 53 -14.12 -39.03 14.22
N VAL A 54 -15.19 -38.40 14.67
CA VAL A 54 -15.18 -37.03 15.20
C VAL A 54 -15.03 -37.08 16.72
N ALA A 55 -14.00 -36.40 17.21
CA ALA A 55 -13.72 -36.31 18.66
C ALA A 55 -14.62 -35.24 19.33
N HIS A 56 -15.93 -35.47 19.39
CA HIS A 56 -16.90 -34.54 20.02
C HIS A 56 -16.51 -34.13 21.47
N TRP A 57 -16.02 -35.11 22.24
CA TRP A 57 -15.54 -34.83 23.58
C TRP A 57 -14.31 -33.93 23.65
N ALA A 58 -13.43 -33.97 22.60
CA ALA A 58 -12.32 -33.05 22.49
C ALA A 58 -12.81 -31.62 22.21
N HIS A 59 -13.86 -31.46 21.40
CA HIS A 59 -14.49 -30.15 21.15
C HIS A 59 -15.13 -29.59 22.42
N VAL A 60 -15.85 -30.39 23.17
CA VAL A 60 -16.47 -30.02 24.47
C VAL A 60 -15.38 -29.62 25.49
N GLY A 61 -14.36 -30.47 25.64
CA GLY A 61 -13.22 -30.19 26.53
C GLY A 61 -12.45 -28.93 26.16
N GLY A 62 -12.13 -28.78 24.89
CA GLY A 62 -11.45 -27.58 24.37
C GLY A 62 -12.28 -26.30 24.51
N PHE A 63 -13.60 -26.39 24.36
CA PHE A 63 -14.50 -25.25 24.58
C PHE A 63 -14.51 -24.82 26.06
N LEU A 64 -14.67 -25.74 26.96
CA LEU A 64 -14.70 -25.47 28.43
C LEU A 64 -13.34 -24.97 28.93
N PHE A 65 -12.24 -25.59 28.45
CA PHE A 65 -10.90 -25.13 28.77
C PHE A 65 -10.66 -23.69 28.26
N GLY A 66 -11.01 -23.41 26.99
CA GLY A 66 -10.88 -22.06 26.42
C GLY A 66 -11.72 -21.01 27.16
N MET A 67 -12.90 -21.39 27.63
CA MET A 67 -13.76 -20.52 28.45
C MET A 67 -13.14 -20.23 29.84
N GLY A 68 -12.64 -21.28 30.53
CA GLY A 68 -11.96 -21.14 31.81
C GLY A 68 -10.67 -20.34 31.73
N ALA A 69 -9.84 -20.60 30.69
CA ALA A 69 -8.62 -19.87 30.47
C ALA A 69 -8.87 -18.37 30.20
N ALA A 70 -9.83 -18.05 29.30
CA ALA A 70 -10.20 -16.67 29.04
C ALA A 70 -10.76 -15.94 30.27
N TYR A 71 -11.60 -16.61 31.06
CA TYR A 71 -12.10 -16.06 32.32
C TYR A 71 -10.97 -15.83 33.33
N GLY A 72 -10.04 -16.78 33.46
CA GLY A 72 -8.87 -16.66 34.33
C GLY A 72 -7.96 -15.49 33.93
N ILE A 73 -7.67 -15.34 32.60
CA ILE A 73 -6.88 -14.23 32.04
C ILE A 73 -7.60 -12.90 32.34
N MET A 74 -8.88 -12.80 32.09
CA MET A 74 -9.67 -11.61 32.37
C MET A 74 -9.65 -11.21 33.87
N ARG A 75 -9.79 -12.20 34.77
CA ARG A 75 -9.81 -11.94 36.20
C ARG A 75 -8.44 -11.65 36.81
N SER A 76 -7.38 -12.18 36.22
CA SER A 76 -5.99 -11.99 36.70
C SER A 76 -5.37 -10.66 36.30
N GLY A 77 -6.01 -9.88 35.41
CA GLY A 77 -5.43 -8.67 34.84
C GLY A 77 -4.19 -8.92 33.96
N LEU A 78 -3.90 -10.18 33.63
CA LEU A 78 -2.77 -10.55 32.76
C LEU A 78 -2.89 -9.93 31.37
N GLU A 79 -4.13 -9.73 30.90
CA GLU A 79 -4.38 -9.07 29.61
C GLU A 79 -3.88 -7.61 29.61
N GLN A 80 -4.18 -6.86 30.67
CA GLN A 80 -3.68 -5.49 30.84
C GLN A 80 -2.16 -5.46 30.95
N LYS A 81 -1.58 -6.33 31.79
CA LYS A 81 -0.11 -6.44 31.93
C LYS A 81 0.58 -6.87 30.64
N ALA A 82 -0.05 -7.77 29.88
CA ALA A 82 0.48 -8.18 28.57
C ALA A 82 0.37 -7.05 27.53
N SER A 83 -0.75 -6.31 27.50
CA SER A 83 -0.88 -5.12 26.63
C SER A 83 0.14 -4.05 27.01
N GLU A 84 0.27 -3.71 28.29
CA GLU A 84 1.28 -2.75 28.76
C GLU A 84 2.71 -3.20 28.45
N ALA A 85 3.02 -4.51 28.62
CA ALA A 85 4.32 -5.07 28.30
C ALA A 85 4.59 -5.13 26.78
N ILE A 86 3.55 -5.35 25.97
CA ILE A 86 3.61 -5.31 24.52
C ILE A 86 3.78 -3.86 24.05
N GLU A 87 2.97 -2.94 24.58
CA GLU A 87 3.08 -1.51 24.29
C GLU A 87 4.43 -0.94 24.69
N SER A 88 4.97 -1.33 25.86
CA SER A 88 6.30 -0.91 26.29
C SER A 88 7.47 -1.52 25.47
N LYS A 89 7.30 -2.74 24.93
CA LYS A 89 8.33 -3.41 24.12
C LYS A 89 8.27 -3.02 22.65
N ILE A 90 7.09 -2.71 22.12
CA ILE A 90 6.93 -2.28 20.73
C ILE A 90 7.30 -0.80 20.58
N GLY A 91 7.44 -0.05 21.68
CA GLY A 91 7.83 1.37 21.63
C GLY A 91 6.76 2.25 20.95
N TRP A 92 5.55 1.75 20.79
CA TRP A 92 4.43 2.49 20.24
C TRP A 92 3.66 3.20 21.36
N SER A 93 4.34 4.06 22.10
CA SER A 93 3.61 5.19 22.68
C SER A 93 3.32 6.13 21.51
N ALA A 94 2.11 6.09 20.99
CA ALA A 94 1.71 7.08 20.00
C ALA A 94 2.04 8.45 20.58
N ASP A 95 2.79 9.25 19.81
CA ASP A 95 3.21 10.58 20.25
C ASP A 95 1.96 11.34 20.74
N PRO A 96 1.99 11.98 21.91
CA PRO A 96 0.81 12.68 22.46
C PRO A 96 0.22 13.70 21.49
N ASP A 97 1.04 14.32 20.63
CA ASP A 97 0.56 15.24 19.62
C ASP A 97 -0.21 14.52 18.52
N ILE A 98 0.26 13.34 18.11
CA ILE A 98 -0.41 12.49 17.11
C ILE A 98 -1.78 12.05 17.63
N LEU A 99 -1.87 11.60 18.88
CA LEU A 99 -3.13 11.22 19.51
C LEU A 99 -4.12 12.39 19.57
N ARG A 100 -3.66 13.55 20.05
CA ARG A 100 -4.52 14.75 20.12
C ARG A 100 -5.00 15.21 18.75
N ALA A 101 -4.13 15.14 17.74
CA ALA A 101 -4.50 15.47 16.37
C ALA A 101 -5.54 14.51 15.80
N SER A 102 -5.39 13.19 16.06
CA SER A 102 -6.37 12.18 15.65
C SER A 102 -7.73 12.42 16.31
N GLU A 103 -7.75 12.70 17.63
CA GLU A 103 -9.00 13.04 18.34
C GLU A 103 -9.67 14.30 17.78
N ALA A 104 -8.88 15.33 17.45
CA ALA A 104 -9.40 16.55 16.83
C ALA A 104 -9.99 16.25 15.44
N LEU A 105 -9.33 15.41 14.64
CA LEU A 105 -9.81 14.97 13.35
C LEU A 105 -11.14 14.18 13.44
N GLU A 106 -11.28 13.29 14.43
CA GLU A 106 -12.52 12.54 14.69
C GLU A 106 -13.67 13.48 15.03
N LYS A 107 -13.39 14.53 15.81
CA LYS A 107 -14.36 15.59 16.17
C LYS A 107 -14.61 16.59 15.02
N SER A 108 -14.00 16.37 13.84
CA SER A 108 -14.04 17.28 12.68
C SER A 108 -13.47 18.69 12.96
N ASN A 109 -12.61 18.81 13.96
CA ASN A 109 -11.90 20.03 14.27
C ASN A 109 -10.59 20.12 13.46
N PHE A 110 -10.74 20.36 12.16
CA PHE A 110 -9.64 20.29 11.19
C PHE A 110 -8.55 21.36 11.45
N ASP A 111 -8.91 22.53 11.92
CA ASP A 111 -7.95 23.62 12.17
C ASP A 111 -7.06 23.29 13.37
N GLU A 112 -7.62 22.75 14.44
CA GLU A 112 -6.87 22.30 15.61
C GLU A 112 -5.96 21.12 15.25
N ALA A 113 -6.49 20.11 14.54
CA ALA A 113 -5.69 18.97 14.10
C ALA A 113 -4.49 19.42 13.26
N ALA A 114 -4.72 20.29 12.26
CA ALA A 114 -3.65 20.82 11.42
C ALA A 114 -2.61 21.61 12.22
N ALA A 115 -3.04 22.46 13.17
CA ALA A 115 -2.12 23.25 13.99
C ALA A 115 -1.21 22.36 14.87
N ILE A 116 -1.77 21.32 15.50
CA ILE A 116 -1.02 20.36 16.32
C ILE A 116 0.01 19.65 15.44
N LEU A 117 -0.40 19.13 14.27
CA LEU A 117 0.47 18.39 13.37
C LEU A 117 1.57 19.26 12.78
N GLN A 118 1.28 20.49 12.38
CA GLN A 118 2.28 21.42 11.89
C GLN A 118 3.30 21.78 12.96
N ASN A 119 2.88 21.93 14.22
CA ASN A 119 3.81 22.15 15.33
C ASN A 119 4.68 20.92 15.58
N HIS A 120 4.09 19.73 15.54
CA HIS A 120 4.83 18.46 15.66
C HIS A 120 5.87 18.32 14.55
N LEU A 121 5.50 18.61 13.30
CA LEU A 121 6.38 18.50 12.12
C LEU A 121 7.54 19.51 12.15
N ARG A 122 7.42 20.64 12.85
CA ARG A 122 8.57 21.55 13.09
C ARG A 122 9.65 20.90 13.96
N GLN A 123 9.26 20.03 14.87
CA GLN A 123 10.18 19.32 15.77
C GLN A 123 10.65 17.99 15.14
N LYS A 124 9.76 17.31 14.42
CA LYS A 124 10.00 16.01 13.78
C LYS A 124 9.61 16.05 12.29
N PRO A 125 10.46 16.64 11.42
CA PRO A 125 10.12 16.89 10.01
C PRO A 125 9.89 15.63 9.15
N SER A 126 10.25 14.45 9.65
CA SER A 126 10.10 13.17 8.94
C SER A 126 9.08 12.24 9.58
N SER A 127 8.16 12.77 10.41
CA SER A 127 7.12 11.96 11.04
C SER A 127 6.07 11.55 10.01
N VAL A 128 6.11 10.30 9.55
CA VAL A 128 5.15 9.73 8.60
C VAL A 128 3.75 9.80 9.20
N ASP A 129 3.55 9.36 10.45
CA ASP A 129 2.25 9.38 11.14
C ASP A 129 1.60 10.79 11.12
N ALA A 130 2.43 11.83 11.34
CA ALA A 130 1.93 13.22 11.32
C ALA A 130 1.50 13.63 9.90
N PHE A 131 2.25 13.26 8.89
CA PHE A 131 1.89 13.54 7.51
C PHE A 131 0.65 12.77 7.06
N GLU A 132 0.48 11.51 7.44
CA GLU A 132 -0.70 10.71 7.11
C GLU A 132 -1.98 11.32 7.70
N ILE A 133 -1.95 11.75 8.96
CA ILE A 133 -3.11 12.41 9.57
C ILE A 133 -3.34 13.78 8.91
N LEU A 134 -2.28 14.53 8.61
CA LEU A 134 -2.39 15.82 7.96
C LEU A 134 -2.98 15.70 6.54
N GLN A 135 -2.61 14.64 5.81
CA GLN A 135 -3.21 14.29 4.52
C GLN A 135 -4.72 14.07 4.67
N GLN A 136 -5.15 13.28 5.68
CA GLN A 136 -6.57 13.06 5.94
C GLN A 136 -7.32 14.34 6.33
N VAL A 137 -6.68 15.22 7.13
CA VAL A 137 -7.24 16.54 7.50
C VAL A 137 -7.54 17.36 6.25
N HIS A 138 -6.55 17.49 5.35
CA HIS A 138 -6.70 18.29 4.13
C HIS A 138 -7.73 17.67 3.17
N TRP A 139 -7.74 16.33 3.03
CA TRP A 139 -8.74 15.62 2.25
C TRP A 139 -10.16 15.88 2.74
N ARG A 140 -10.41 15.69 4.05
CA ARG A 140 -11.75 15.90 4.65
C ARG A 140 -12.19 17.36 4.63
N ARG A 141 -11.24 18.29 4.70
CA ARG A 141 -11.49 19.74 4.59
C ARG A 141 -11.78 20.17 3.15
N GLY A 142 -11.43 19.37 2.15
CA GLY A 142 -11.52 19.70 0.73
C GLY A 142 -10.39 20.63 0.26
N ASP A 143 -9.32 20.80 1.04
CA ASP A 143 -8.15 21.57 0.66
C ASP A 143 -7.23 20.72 -0.23
N MET A 144 -7.61 20.64 -1.49
CA MET A 144 -6.94 19.77 -2.46
C MET A 144 -5.49 20.18 -2.71
N ARG A 145 -5.18 21.47 -2.64
CA ARG A 145 -3.82 21.94 -2.82
C ARG A 145 -2.90 21.44 -1.69
N ALA A 146 -3.29 21.67 -0.45
CA ALA A 146 -2.52 21.20 0.70
C ALA A 146 -2.46 19.65 0.76
N TYR A 147 -3.54 18.96 0.36
CA TYR A 147 -3.56 17.52 0.23
C TYR A 147 -2.47 17.03 -0.73
N LEU A 148 -2.36 17.62 -1.92
CA LEU A 148 -1.34 17.24 -2.91
C LEU A 148 0.08 17.54 -2.40
N GLU A 149 0.29 18.69 -1.76
CA GLU A 149 1.59 19.05 -1.16
C GLU A 149 2.03 18.01 -0.11
N VAL A 150 1.13 17.62 0.79
CA VAL A 150 1.39 16.63 1.85
C VAL A 150 1.60 15.24 1.26
N THR A 151 0.79 14.84 0.28
CA THR A 151 0.92 13.52 -0.39
C THR A 151 2.26 13.39 -1.12
N ALA A 152 2.73 14.46 -1.77
CA ALA A 152 4.07 14.46 -2.39
C ALA A 152 5.20 14.29 -1.36
N GLN A 153 5.06 14.88 -0.16
CA GLN A 153 6.03 14.72 0.92
C GLN A 153 6.00 13.30 1.51
N LEU A 154 4.81 12.71 1.70
CA LEU A 154 4.66 11.32 2.12
C LEU A 154 5.31 10.36 1.13
N CYS A 155 5.03 10.50 -0.16
CA CYS A 155 5.65 9.71 -1.21
C CYS A 155 7.19 9.78 -1.13
N GLN A 156 7.75 10.97 -0.91
CA GLN A 156 9.19 11.13 -0.75
C GLN A 156 9.73 10.44 0.52
N LEU A 157 8.99 10.50 1.63
CA LEU A 157 9.40 9.85 2.87
C LEU A 157 9.39 8.33 2.73
N HIS A 158 8.33 7.76 2.13
CA HIS A 158 8.24 6.33 1.90
C HIS A 158 9.32 5.83 0.92
N LEU A 159 9.64 6.59 -0.14
CA LEU A 159 10.78 6.28 -1.02
C LEU A 159 12.11 6.23 -0.26
N ARG A 160 12.37 7.19 0.64
CA ARG A 160 13.58 7.20 1.48
C ARG A 160 13.62 6.04 2.46
N ALA A 161 12.46 5.63 2.99
CA ALA A 161 12.33 4.48 3.87
C ALA A 161 12.39 3.14 3.12
N GLN A 162 12.45 3.16 1.78
CA GLN A 162 12.34 1.99 0.90
C GLN A 162 11.02 1.22 1.05
N ASP A 163 9.98 1.86 1.57
CA ASP A 163 8.62 1.34 1.57
C ASP A 163 7.99 1.60 0.21
N THR A 164 8.24 0.66 -0.71
CA THR A 164 7.84 0.80 -2.10
C THR A 164 6.34 0.70 -2.30
N GLU A 165 5.63 -0.03 -1.43
CA GLU A 165 4.17 -0.18 -1.49
C GLU A 165 3.47 1.11 -1.08
N ALA A 166 3.87 1.68 0.06
CA ALA A 166 3.32 2.95 0.52
C ALA A 166 3.67 4.10 -0.44
N ALA A 167 4.92 4.17 -0.93
CA ALA A 167 5.32 5.19 -1.92
C ALA A 167 4.49 5.12 -3.20
N TRP A 168 4.19 3.90 -3.67
CA TRP A 168 3.34 3.71 -4.84
C TRP A 168 1.89 4.13 -4.57
N SER A 169 1.34 3.77 -3.41
CA SER A 169 -0.01 4.17 -2.99
C SER A 169 -0.16 5.69 -2.94
N ASP A 170 0.83 6.39 -2.38
CA ASP A 170 0.83 7.86 -2.32
C ASP A 170 0.92 8.49 -3.72
N PHE A 171 1.74 7.91 -4.59
CA PHE A 171 1.85 8.39 -5.96
C PHE A 171 0.51 8.24 -6.71
N GLU A 172 -0.16 7.09 -6.58
CA GLU A 172 -1.49 6.89 -7.16
C GLU A 172 -2.53 7.85 -6.56
N ALA A 173 -2.51 8.05 -5.24
CA ALA A 173 -3.40 8.99 -4.56
C ALA A 173 -3.19 10.43 -5.07
N TYR A 174 -1.93 10.84 -5.25
CA TYR A 174 -1.57 12.14 -5.82
C TYR A 174 -2.14 12.31 -7.23
N ARG A 175 -1.93 11.32 -8.10
CA ARG A 175 -2.42 11.34 -9.49
C ARG A 175 -3.95 11.33 -9.57
N ASN A 176 -4.60 10.48 -8.79
CA ASN A 176 -6.06 10.37 -8.75
C ASN A 176 -6.73 11.64 -8.21
N ALA A 177 -6.04 12.41 -7.38
CA ALA A 177 -6.50 13.71 -6.90
C ALA A 177 -6.26 14.87 -7.91
N GLY A 178 -5.80 14.55 -9.14
CA GLY A 178 -5.54 15.54 -10.18
C GLY A 178 -4.18 16.22 -10.06
N GLY A 179 -3.23 15.66 -9.32
CA GLY A 179 -1.87 16.15 -9.24
C GLY A 179 -1.10 15.89 -10.53
N ASP A 180 -0.66 16.95 -11.19
CA ASP A 180 0.07 16.92 -12.46
C ASP A 180 1.55 17.35 -12.32
N LYS A 181 1.92 17.96 -11.19
CA LYS A 181 3.24 18.54 -10.95
C LYS A 181 3.90 17.99 -9.70
N LEU A 182 3.99 16.65 -9.61
CA LEU A 182 4.82 16.04 -8.59
C LEU A 182 6.27 16.54 -8.74
N PRO A 183 7.02 16.86 -7.66
CA PRO A 183 8.40 17.28 -7.79
C PRO A 183 9.21 16.31 -8.65
N ALA A 184 9.93 16.80 -9.64
CA ALA A 184 10.60 15.97 -10.64
C ALA A 184 11.58 14.96 -10.05
N SER A 185 12.22 15.28 -8.91
CA SER A 185 13.07 14.34 -8.17
C SER A 185 12.30 13.16 -7.61
N VAL A 186 11.12 13.41 -7.02
CA VAL A 186 10.27 12.36 -6.46
C VAL A 186 9.73 11.47 -7.58
N TRP A 187 9.28 12.08 -8.66
CA TRP A 187 8.78 11.32 -9.83
C TRP A 187 9.88 10.46 -10.46
N LEU A 188 11.11 10.98 -10.56
CA LEU A 188 12.26 10.22 -11.05
C LEU A 188 12.54 8.99 -10.15
N ASP A 189 12.43 9.15 -8.84
CA ASP A 189 12.65 8.06 -7.89
C ASP A 189 11.53 7.01 -7.96
N ILE A 190 10.27 7.41 -8.21
CA ILE A 190 9.17 6.48 -8.50
C ILE A 190 9.46 5.67 -9.77
N ALA A 191 9.87 6.31 -10.85
CA ALA A 191 10.19 5.60 -12.08
C ALA A 191 11.35 4.60 -11.91
N ARG A 192 12.38 4.97 -11.14
CA ARG A 192 13.50 4.07 -10.77
C ARG A 192 13.04 2.91 -9.87
N MET A 193 12.15 3.16 -8.94
CA MET A 193 11.56 2.14 -8.09
C MET A 193 10.84 1.09 -8.94
N LEU A 194 9.99 1.51 -9.88
CA LEU A 194 9.31 0.62 -10.81
C LEU A 194 10.29 -0.20 -11.67
N GLU A 195 11.38 0.42 -12.11
CA GLU A 195 12.43 -0.28 -12.84
C GLU A 195 13.09 -1.37 -11.99
N THR A 196 13.37 -1.08 -10.71
CA THR A 196 13.93 -2.05 -9.76
C THR A 196 12.99 -3.23 -9.54
N GLN A 197 11.69 -2.97 -9.52
CA GLN A 197 10.63 -3.99 -9.46
C GLN A 197 10.39 -4.72 -10.79
N GLN A 198 11.21 -4.45 -11.81
CA GLN A 198 11.08 -5.01 -13.16
C GLN A 198 9.77 -4.66 -13.90
N ASN A 199 9.07 -3.64 -13.44
CA ASN A 199 7.88 -3.12 -14.14
C ASN A 199 8.31 -2.12 -15.22
N PHE A 200 9.00 -2.63 -16.25
CA PHE A 200 9.69 -1.82 -17.23
C PHE A 200 8.76 -0.98 -18.10
N GLU A 201 7.60 -1.50 -18.46
CA GLU A 201 6.60 -0.76 -19.25
C GLU A 201 6.13 0.49 -18.50
N ARG A 202 5.73 0.30 -17.23
CA ARG A 202 5.26 1.40 -16.40
C ARG A 202 6.38 2.40 -16.08
N ALA A 203 7.58 1.89 -15.78
CA ALA A 203 8.76 2.73 -15.56
C ALA A 203 9.06 3.61 -16.78
N ALA A 204 9.03 3.05 -17.98
CA ALA A 204 9.24 3.81 -19.21
C ALA A 204 8.18 4.91 -19.39
N SER A 205 6.90 4.58 -19.16
CA SER A 205 5.80 5.55 -19.22
C SER A 205 5.97 6.69 -18.21
N GLU A 206 6.37 6.38 -16.96
CA GLU A 206 6.58 7.42 -15.95
C GLU A 206 7.78 8.30 -16.25
N TYR A 207 8.84 7.75 -16.85
CA TYR A 207 9.96 8.55 -17.37
C TYR A 207 9.53 9.48 -18.51
N GLU A 208 8.70 9.02 -19.44
CA GLU A 208 8.17 9.84 -20.53
C GLU A 208 7.36 11.02 -20.00
N GLN A 209 6.41 10.74 -19.10
CA GLN A 209 5.56 11.75 -18.51
C GLN A 209 6.38 12.77 -17.70
N LEU A 210 7.35 12.32 -16.91
CA LEU A 210 8.24 13.23 -16.19
C LEU A 210 8.91 14.20 -17.14
N ALA A 211 9.48 13.72 -18.25
CA ALA A 211 10.14 14.58 -19.23
C ALA A 211 9.17 15.58 -19.90
N GLU A 212 7.92 15.19 -20.11
CA GLU A 212 6.87 16.03 -20.69
C GLU A 212 6.43 17.13 -19.71
N PHE A 213 6.17 16.78 -18.44
CA PHE A 213 5.66 17.71 -17.42
C PHE A 213 6.72 18.64 -16.84
N HIS A 214 8.00 18.23 -16.85
CA HIS A 214 9.14 18.97 -16.31
C HIS A 214 10.22 19.28 -17.37
N PRO A 215 9.86 19.87 -18.51
CA PRO A 215 10.78 20.03 -19.66
C PRO A 215 12.01 20.90 -19.37
N ASN A 216 12.01 21.68 -18.31
CA ASN A 216 13.11 22.60 -17.97
C ASN A 216 13.94 22.13 -16.77
N GLU A 217 13.69 20.92 -16.27
CA GLU A 217 14.40 20.41 -15.10
C GLU A 217 15.44 19.35 -15.50
N LYS A 218 16.57 19.31 -14.80
CA LYS A 218 17.65 18.32 -15.04
C LYS A 218 17.15 16.88 -14.99
N GLN A 219 16.11 16.60 -14.21
CA GLN A 219 15.50 15.28 -14.07
C GLN A 219 14.89 14.77 -15.38
N ALA A 220 14.45 15.66 -16.24
CA ALA A 220 13.85 15.27 -17.51
C ALA A 220 14.87 14.63 -18.47
N ILE A 221 16.11 15.11 -18.51
CA ILE A 221 17.14 14.45 -19.34
C ILE A 221 17.47 13.05 -18.79
N LEU A 222 17.53 12.90 -17.45
CA LEU A 222 17.72 11.60 -16.81
C LEU A 222 16.57 10.64 -17.12
N ALA A 223 15.34 11.17 -17.16
CA ALA A 223 14.15 10.42 -17.53
C ALA A 223 14.19 9.96 -18.99
N LEU A 224 14.52 10.84 -19.92
CA LEU A 224 14.68 10.47 -21.34
C LEU A 224 15.75 9.39 -21.54
N LEU A 225 16.88 9.49 -20.85
CA LEU A 225 17.92 8.45 -20.88
C LEU A 225 17.42 7.14 -20.27
N GLY A 226 16.67 7.20 -19.17
CA GLY A 226 16.05 6.04 -18.52
C GLY A 226 15.05 5.35 -19.46
N ALA A 227 14.11 6.10 -20.04
CA ALA A 227 13.14 5.61 -21.01
C ALA A 227 13.81 4.97 -22.22
N GLY A 228 14.79 5.67 -22.83
CA GLY A 228 15.54 5.15 -23.99
C GLY A 228 16.24 3.83 -23.67
N ARG A 229 16.89 3.74 -22.53
CA ARG A 229 17.57 2.52 -22.08
C ARG A 229 16.59 1.36 -21.85
N LEU A 230 15.45 1.63 -21.19
CA LEU A 230 14.42 0.60 -20.96
C LEU A 230 13.81 0.12 -22.28
N CYS A 231 13.43 1.04 -23.17
CA CYS A 231 12.90 0.70 -24.49
C CYS A 231 13.88 -0.17 -25.29
N LEU A 232 15.17 0.15 -25.25
CA LEU A 232 16.19 -0.58 -26.01
C LEU A 232 16.53 -1.94 -25.38
N LYS A 233 16.80 -1.98 -24.07
CA LYS A 233 17.41 -3.15 -23.41
C LYS A 233 16.39 -4.13 -22.80
N LYS A 234 15.20 -3.66 -22.48
CA LYS A 234 14.19 -4.46 -21.74
C LYS A 234 12.91 -4.68 -22.54
N LEU A 235 12.47 -3.69 -23.30
CA LEU A 235 11.20 -3.71 -24.01
C LEU A 235 11.34 -4.09 -25.50
N ASN A 236 12.57 -4.16 -26.00
CA ASN A 236 12.88 -4.45 -27.42
C ASN A 236 12.15 -3.50 -28.38
N ARG A 237 12.13 -2.20 -28.03
CA ARG A 237 11.51 -1.11 -28.80
C ARG A 237 12.58 -0.09 -29.26
N PRO A 238 13.41 -0.43 -30.27
CA PRO A 238 14.53 0.43 -30.67
C PRO A 238 14.06 1.75 -31.28
N GLU A 239 12.88 1.82 -31.92
CA GLU A 239 12.31 3.04 -32.48
C GLU A 239 11.98 4.06 -31.35
N ASP A 240 11.32 3.60 -30.29
CA ASP A 240 11.01 4.44 -29.14
C ASP A 240 12.30 4.88 -28.43
N ALA A 241 13.25 3.97 -28.26
CA ALA A 241 14.55 4.29 -27.68
C ALA A 241 15.26 5.40 -28.44
N LEU A 242 15.28 5.30 -29.77
CA LEU A 242 15.89 6.33 -30.65
C LEU A 242 15.20 7.69 -30.52
N ARG A 243 13.86 7.69 -30.42
CA ARG A 243 13.06 8.90 -30.17
C ARG A 243 13.48 9.57 -28.85
N HIS A 244 13.60 8.81 -27.75
CA HIS A 244 13.99 9.35 -26.46
C HIS A 244 15.42 9.88 -26.44
N TYR A 245 16.38 9.15 -27.00
CA TYR A 245 17.76 9.63 -27.06
C TYR A 245 17.92 10.88 -27.94
N ARG A 246 17.17 10.99 -29.04
CA ARG A 246 17.16 12.20 -29.88
C ARG A 246 16.50 13.38 -29.15
N ALA A 247 15.43 13.14 -28.38
CA ALA A 247 14.83 14.15 -27.52
C ALA A 247 15.83 14.63 -26.45
N ALA A 248 16.59 13.71 -25.83
CA ALA A 248 17.65 14.05 -24.89
C ALA A 248 18.79 14.89 -25.58
N ALA A 249 19.18 14.56 -26.81
CA ALA A 249 20.18 15.32 -27.57
C ALA A 249 19.70 16.74 -27.93
N ALA A 250 18.40 16.91 -28.15
CA ALA A 250 17.77 18.19 -28.46
C ALA A 250 17.44 19.03 -27.20
N TRP A 251 17.85 18.59 -26.04
CA TRP A 251 17.54 19.25 -24.76
C TRP A 251 18.14 20.66 -24.72
N PRO A 252 17.35 21.68 -24.30
CA PRO A 252 17.78 23.08 -24.41
C PRO A 252 18.79 23.53 -23.35
N LEU A 253 18.93 22.77 -22.26
CA LEU A 253 19.85 23.10 -21.17
C LEU A 253 21.22 22.41 -21.37
N PRO A 254 22.31 22.94 -20.77
CA PRO A 254 23.62 22.31 -20.83
C PRO A 254 23.60 20.88 -20.30
N HIS A 255 24.02 19.91 -21.10
CA HIS A 255 23.96 18.48 -20.79
C HIS A 255 25.23 17.72 -21.19
N LEU A 256 26.37 18.42 -21.28
CA LEU A 256 27.66 17.85 -21.70
C LEU A 256 28.06 16.58 -20.90
N ASP A 257 27.68 16.50 -19.64
CA ASP A 257 27.95 15.34 -18.79
C ASP A 257 27.29 14.04 -19.30
N TRP A 258 26.23 14.15 -20.09
CA TRP A 258 25.48 12.99 -20.64
C TRP A 258 25.62 12.82 -22.15
N GLU A 259 26.33 13.72 -22.84
CA GLU A 259 26.47 13.69 -24.30
C GLU A 259 27.00 12.34 -24.79
N SER A 260 28.02 11.79 -24.13
CA SER A 260 28.57 10.48 -24.48
C SER A 260 27.53 9.35 -24.36
N ASN A 261 26.69 9.39 -23.33
CA ASN A 261 25.65 8.38 -23.10
C ASN A 261 24.52 8.52 -24.15
N ILE A 262 24.15 9.75 -24.47
CA ILE A 262 23.16 10.05 -25.49
C ILE A 262 23.61 9.51 -26.84
N GLN A 263 24.83 9.85 -27.27
CA GLN A 263 25.38 9.43 -28.56
C GLN A 263 25.59 7.90 -28.65
N ALA A 264 25.98 7.27 -27.52
CA ALA A 264 26.06 5.81 -27.44
C ALA A 264 24.68 5.17 -27.61
N GLY A 265 23.65 5.70 -26.89
CA GLY A 265 22.29 5.22 -27.00
C GLY A 265 21.70 5.36 -28.42
N ILE A 266 21.94 6.47 -29.07
CA ILE A 266 21.51 6.67 -30.48
C ILE A 266 22.14 5.60 -31.38
N ARG A 267 23.46 5.41 -31.33
CA ARG A 267 24.16 4.41 -32.17
C ARG A 267 23.63 2.99 -31.90
N GLU A 268 23.43 2.62 -30.64
CA GLU A 268 22.91 1.28 -30.29
C GLU A 268 21.47 1.09 -30.80
N ALA A 269 20.62 2.10 -30.69
CA ALA A 269 19.25 2.04 -31.19
C ALA A 269 19.21 1.93 -32.71
N GLU A 270 20.02 2.68 -33.42
CA GLU A 270 20.15 2.62 -34.90
C GLU A 270 20.70 1.25 -35.35
N GLN A 271 21.66 0.67 -34.62
CA GLN A 271 22.14 -0.68 -34.91
C GLN A 271 21.08 -1.74 -34.71
N ALA A 272 20.26 -1.60 -33.67
CA ALA A 272 19.16 -2.52 -33.40
C ALA A 272 18.10 -2.45 -34.51
N LEU A 273 17.78 -1.28 -35.00
CA LEU A 273 16.87 -1.08 -36.14
C LEU A 273 17.42 -1.69 -37.45
N GLY A 274 18.71 -1.55 -37.71
CA GLY A 274 19.36 -2.14 -38.89
C GLY A 274 19.47 -3.68 -38.86
N LYS A 275 19.30 -4.29 -37.67
CA LYS A 275 19.29 -5.75 -37.49
C LYS A 275 17.88 -6.36 -37.48
N THR A 276 16.84 -5.57 -37.43
CA THR A 276 15.45 -6.06 -37.49
C THR A 276 15.18 -6.56 -38.90
N PRO A 277 14.88 -7.84 -39.15
CA PRO A 277 14.57 -8.31 -40.50
C PRO A 277 13.31 -7.60 -40.95
N THR A 278 13.39 -6.88 -42.04
CA THR A 278 12.22 -6.38 -42.77
C THR A 278 11.37 -7.60 -43.10
N THR A 279 10.27 -7.84 -42.37
CA THR A 279 9.25 -8.81 -42.77
C THR A 279 8.61 -8.27 -44.02
N ALA A 280 9.24 -8.61 -45.17
CA ALA A 280 8.66 -8.39 -46.47
C ALA A 280 7.34 -9.17 -46.51
N THR A 281 6.23 -8.43 -46.56
CA THR A 281 4.93 -8.98 -46.88
C THR A 281 5.03 -9.71 -48.23
N PRO A 282 4.72 -11.03 -48.32
CA PRO A 282 4.74 -11.70 -49.59
C PRO A 282 3.57 -11.12 -50.44
N THR A 283 3.91 -10.38 -51.46
CA THR A 283 2.97 -10.03 -52.54
C THR A 283 2.48 -11.32 -53.15
N ARG A 284 1.23 -11.69 -52.90
CA ARG A 284 0.54 -12.74 -53.64
C ARG A 284 0.31 -12.22 -55.06
N VAL A 285 0.93 -12.91 -56.01
CA VAL A 285 0.56 -12.94 -57.43
C VAL A 285 -0.64 -13.85 -57.61
#